data_4769c5f3eb07cff61bf80af635c5d7ee
#
_entry.id   4769c5f3eb07cff61bf80af635c5d7ee
#
_cell.length_a   1.000
_cell.length_b   1.000
_cell.length_c   1.000
_cell.angle_alpha   90.00
_cell.angle_beta   90.00
_cell.angle_gamma   90.00
#
_symmetry.space_group_name_H-M   'P 1'
#
loop_
_entity.id
_entity.type
_entity.pdbx_description
1 polymer ?
#
loop_
_entity_poly.entity_id
_entity_poly.type
_entity_poly.pdbx_seq_one_letter_code
_entity_poly.pdbx_strand_id
1 'polypeptide(L)'
;MRIYEISRNRTRAFGLTSPPRCGRIHPSAPGQFTVALMRAAEAQGAELRLGRVTGITQYEGRATRVEVGGNVVEGDAMVIAMGSWSILAACWLPLPAVFGLKGHSLVFDTGAKIPAEAAFLEYQERSGAVLTPELFPRTDGTTYVCAISSEEPLPVDPTRVAPDPGAIARLEAMCSSMSPVLASAKILARQACYRPVTRDGLPLIGPVLGVAGAYIATGHSVWGILNAPATGEAMAELIVDGTAHTVNLEAFHPDQDAASRSRAATDQ
;
A
#
# COMPACT_ATOMS: atom_id res chain seq x y z
N MET A 1 4.55 10.82 -9.16
CA MET A 1 3.59 10.79 -8.06
C MET A 1 2.21 11.02 -8.64
N ARG A 2 1.22 10.24 -8.28
CA ARG A 2 -0.15 10.40 -8.74
C ARG A 2 -0.93 11.15 -7.68
N ILE A 3 -1.73 12.15 -8.08
CA ILE A 3 -2.60 12.92 -7.19
C ILE A 3 -4.02 12.63 -7.61
N TYR A 4 -4.87 12.39 -6.63
CA TYR A 4 -6.30 12.19 -6.80
C TYR A 4 -7.00 13.39 -6.21
N GLU A 5 -7.81 14.07 -7.01
CA GLU A 5 -8.71 15.15 -6.57
C GLU A 5 -10.14 14.60 -6.58
N ILE A 6 -10.82 14.73 -5.46
CA ILE A 6 -12.25 14.42 -5.35
C ILE A 6 -12.99 15.74 -5.32
N SER A 7 -13.70 16.07 -6.39
CA SER A 7 -14.47 17.30 -6.44
C SER A 7 -15.80 17.16 -5.69
N ARG A 8 -16.24 18.26 -5.03
CA ARG A 8 -17.37 18.36 -4.11
C ARG A 8 -18.76 18.32 -4.76
N ASN A 9 -19.04 17.53 -5.76
CA ASN A 9 -20.41 17.41 -6.21
C ASN A 9 -21.00 16.02 -5.94
N ARG A 10 -21.72 15.93 -4.80
CA ARG A 10 -22.54 14.80 -4.31
C ARG A 10 -21.80 13.69 -3.61
N THR A 11 -21.62 13.84 -2.30
CA THR A 11 -21.47 12.73 -1.35
C THR A 11 -22.69 11.81 -1.44
N ARG A 12 -22.62 10.75 -2.23
CA ARG A 12 -23.43 9.56 -2.01
C ARG A 12 -22.52 8.53 -1.37
N ALA A 13 -22.73 8.27 -0.09
CA ALA A 13 -22.15 7.14 0.59
C ALA A 13 -22.38 5.88 -0.25
N PHE A 14 -21.30 5.14 -0.53
CA PHE A 14 -21.40 3.81 -1.08
C PHE A 14 -22.01 2.89 -0.01
N GLY A 15 -23.32 2.77 0.00
CA GLY A 15 -23.99 1.70 0.71
C GLY A 15 -23.69 0.38 -0.01
N LEU A 16 -22.74 -0.40 0.51
CA LEU A 16 -22.62 -1.82 0.16
C LEU A 16 -23.85 -2.54 0.73
N THR A 17 -24.90 -2.64 -0.06
CA THR A 17 -26.17 -3.29 0.32
C THR A 17 -26.12 -4.80 0.22
N SER A 18 -25.05 -5.47 0.56
CA SER A 18 -24.96 -6.88 0.92
C SER A 18 -23.51 -7.26 1.22
N PRO A 19 -23.19 -7.98 2.29
CA PRO A 19 -21.88 -8.59 2.43
C PRO A 19 -21.67 -9.55 1.25
N PRO A 20 -20.54 -9.50 0.56
CA PRO A 20 -20.22 -10.48 -0.45
C PRO A 20 -20.25 -11.85 0.24
N ARG A 21 -20.99 -12.81 -0.33
CA ARG A 21 -20.91 -14.21 0.11
C ARG A 21 -19.42 -14.58 0.09
N CYS A 22 -18.93 -15.17 1.17
CA CYS A 22 -17.57 -15.68 1.28
C CYS A 22 -17.35 -16.70 0.15
N GLY A 23 -17.03 -16.19 -1.03
CA GLY A 23 -16.54 -16.94 -2.18
C GLY A 23 -15.04 -17.05 -2.05
N ARG A 24 -14.46 -18.14 -2.53
CA ARG A 24 -13.01 -18.39 -2.55
C ARG A 24 -12.27 -17.09 -2.89
N ILE A 25 -11.34 -16.68 -2.04
CA ILE A 25 -10.49 -15.53 -2.30
C ILE A 25 -9.60 -15.88 -3.50
N HIS A 26 -10.02 -15.46 -4.68
CA HIS A 26 -9.14 -15.52 -5.84
C HIS A 26 -8.07 -14.42 -5.66
N PRO A 27 -6.78 -14.77 -5.71
CA PRO A 27 -5.72 -13.77 -5.63
C PRO A 27 -5.82 -12.84 -6.84
N SER A 28 -6.49 -11.70 -6.64
CA SER A 28 -6.54 -10.64 -7.65
C SER A 28 -5.15 -10.01 -7.78
N ALA A 29 -4.73 -9.68 -9.01
CA ALA A 29 -3.51 -8.92 -9.18
C ALA A 29 -3.71 -7.53 -8.56
N PRO A 30 -2.83 -7.08 -7.61
CA PRO A 30 -3.00 -5.79 -6.93
C PRO A 30 -3.19 -4.61 -7.88
N GLY A 31 -2.49 -4.63 -9.02
CA GLY A 31 -2.64 -3.60 -10.06
C GLY A 31 -4.04 -3.55 -10.67
N GLN A 32 -4.69 -4.69 -10.93
CA GLN A 32 -6.06 -4.74 -11.46
C GLN A 32 -7.05 -4.19 -10.45
N PHE A 33 -6.89 -4.55 -9.17
CA PHE A 33 -7.73 -4.04 -8.08
C PHE A 33 -7.61 -2.51 -7.95
N THR A 34 -6.40 -1.98 -7.92
CA THR A 34 -6.15 -0.53 -7.83
C THR A 34 -6.76 0.22 -9.03
N VAL A 35 -6.60 -0.32 -10.25
CA VAL A 35 -7.20 0.28 -11.46
C VAL A 35 -8.72 0.24 -11.39
N ALA A 36 -9.32 -0.85 -10.90
CA ALA A 36 -10.77 -0.97 -10.77
C ALA A 36 -11.33 0.04 -9.75
N LEU A 37 -10.68 0.20 -8.60
CA LEU A 37 -11.04 1.21 -7.61
C LEU A 37 -10.95 2.62 -8.19
N MET A 38 -9.88 2.93 -8.94
CA MET A 38 -9.71 4.24 -9.55
C MET A 38 -10.82 4.53 -10.57
N ARG A 39 -11.13 3.56 -11.45
CA ARG A 39 -12.24 3.71 -12.41
C ARG A 39 -13.59 3.91 -11.72
N ALA A 40 -13.82 3.21 -10.60
CA ALA A 40 -15.04 3.41 -9.81
C ALA A 40 -15.09 4.81 -9.20
N ALA A 41 -13.97 5.34 -8.71
CA ALA A 41 -13.88 6.70 -8.20
C ALA A 41 -14.09 7.74 -9.31
N GLU A 42 -13.46 7.56 -10.47
CA GLU A 42 -13.64 8.46 -11.63
C GLU A 42 -15.11 8.48 -12.11
N ALA A 43 -15.79 7.34 -12.09
CA ALA A 43 -17.22 7.26 -12.40
C ALA A 43 -18.10 8.03 -11.41
N GLN A 44 -17.59 8.36 -10.23
CA GLN A 44 -18.23 9.20 -9.20
C GLN A 44 -17.71 10.65 -9.17
N GLY A 45 -16.88 11.02 -10.16
CA GLY A 45 -16.40 12.40 -10.32
C GLY A 45 -15.01 12.68 -9.73
N ALA A 46 -14.27 11.65 -9.30
CA ALA A 46 -12.86 11.82 -8.95
C ALA A 46 -12.04 12.08 -10.22
N GLU A 47 -10.99 12.89 -10.11
CA GLU A 47 -10.08 13.19 -11.19
C GLU A 47 -8.66 12.65 -10.89
N LEU A 48 -8.06 11.92 -11.83
CA LEU A 48 -6.68 11.50 -11.77
C LEU A 48 -5.78 12.51 -12.46
N ARG A 49 -4.99 13.25 -11.70
CA ARG A 49 -3.94 14.15 -12.20
C ARG A 49 -2.56 13.53 -12.00
N LEU A 50 -1.80 13.43 -13.09
CA LEU A 50 -0.42 12.94 -13.05
C LEU A 50 0.54 14.11 -12.96
N GLY A 51 1.39 14.11 -11.92
CA GLY A 51 2.36 15.16 -11.73
C GLY A 51 3.31 14.90 -10.56
N ARG A 52 4.36 15.70 -10.49
CA ARG A 52 5.26 15.72 -9.33
C ARG A 52 4.79 16.82 -8.38
N VAL A 53 4.50 16.46 -7.14
CA VAL A 53 4.28 17.45 -6.08
C VAL A 53 5.61 18.08 -5.73
N THR A 54 5.65 19.40 -5.73
CA THR A 54 6.85 20.21 -5.45
C THR A 54 6.70 21.06 -4.20
N GLY A 55 5.46 21.20 -3.68
CA GLY A 55 5.19 21.97 -2.47
C GLY A 55 3.81 21.69 -1.89
N ILE A 56 3.69 21.97 -0.59
CA ILE A 56 2.43 22.06 0.14
C ILE A 56 2.44 23.40 0.86
N THR A 57 1.46 24.26 0.56
CA THR A 57 1.35 25.57 1.17
C THR A 57 0.41 25.51 2.38
N GLN A 58 0.86 26.08 3.49
CA GLN A 58 0.07 26.26 4.69
C GLN A 58 -0.26 27.76 4.87
N TYR A 59 -1.50 28.03 5.26
CA TYR A 59 -1.95 29.36 5.65
C TYR A 59 -2.67 29.25 6.99
N GLU A 60 -2.25 30.06 7.97
CA GLU A 60 -2.80 30.03 9.35
C GLU A 60 -2.88 28.63 9.97
N GLY A 61 -1.85 27.80 9.79
CA GLY A 61 -1.81 26.44 10.32
C GLY A 61 -2.67 25.42 9.57
N ARG A 62 -3.23 25.81 8.40
CA ARG A 62 -4.03 24.93 7.55
C ARG A 62 -3.33 24.66 6.23
N ALA A 63 -3.31 23.42 5.80
CA ALA A 63 -2.87 23.04 4.47
C ALA A 63 -3.99 23.35 3.47
N THR A 64 -3.70 24.22 2.49
CA THR A 64 -4.71 24.76 1.57
C THR A 64 -4.39 24.47 0.10
N ARG A 65 -3.13 24.24 -0.23
CA ARG A 65 -2.67 24.15 -1.62
C ARG A 65 -1.59 23.11 -1.78
N VAL A 66 -1.61 22.43 -2.93
CA VAL A 66 -0.57 21.52 -3.38
C VAL A 66 -0.02 22.00 -4.71
N GLU A 67 1.28 22.13 -4.83
CA GLU A 67 1.95 22.49 -6.07
C GLU A 67 2.29 21.22 -6.87
N VAL A 68 1.85 21.18 -8.13
CA VAL A 68 2.00 20.02 -9.01
C VAL A 68 2.45 20.46 -10.39
N GLY A 69 3.71 20.17 -10.74
CA GLY A 69 4.22 20.49 -12.08
C GLY A 69 4.09 21.96 -12.47
N GLY A 70 4.22 22.88 -11.51
CA GLY A 70 4.07 24.33 -11.72
C GLY A 70 2.61 24.84 -11.63
N ASN A 71 1.64 23.97 -11.44
CA ASN A 71 0.25 24.33 -11.20
C ASN A 71 -0.06 24.22 -9.70
N VAL A 72 -1.05 25.01 -9.25
CA VAL A 72 -1.57 24.96 -7.87
C VAL A 72 -2.92 24.25 -7.89
N VAL A 73 -3.07 23.27 -7.00
CA VAL A 73 -4.34 22.60 -6.70
C VAL A 73 -4.77 23.04 -5.32
N GLU A 74 -5.93 23.66 -5.22
CA GLU A 74 -6.56 24.07 -3.96
C GLU A 74 -7.53 23.01 -3.48
N GLY A 75 -7.65 22.85 -2.16
CA GLY A 75 -8.57 21.90 -1.55
C GLY A 75 -8.79 22.18 -0.07
N ASP A 76 -9.91 21.71 0.44
CA ASP A 76 -10.27 21.84 1.86
C ASP A 76 -9.56 20.82 2.74
N ALA A 77 -9.19 19.69 2.14
CA ALA A 77 -8.46 18.62 2.79
C ALA A 77 -7.50 17.95 1.80
N MET A 78 -6.36 17.47 2.29
CA MET A 78 -5.41 16.67 1.55
C MET A 78 -5.03 15.42 2.32
N VAL A 79 -4.84 14.30 1.62
CA VAL A 79 -4.41 13.03 2.21
C VAL A 79 -3.07 12.62 1.61
N ILE A 80 -2.09 12.39 2.47
CA ILE A 80 -0.79 11.81 2.09
C ILE A 80 -0.93 10.28 2.05
N ALA A 81 -1.10 9.72 0.86
CA ALA A 81 -1.31 8.29 0.64
C ALA A 81 -0.28 7.71 -0.35
N MET A 82 1.02 8.00 -0.12
CA MET A 82 2.10 7.73 -1.07
C MET A 82 2.89 6.46 -0.74
N GLY A 83 2.35 5.57 0.11
CA GLY A 83 3.05 4.37 0.56
C GLY A 83 4.40 4.70 1.19
N SER A 84 5.46 3.99 0.83
CA SER A 84 6.81 4.25 1.35
C SER A 84 7.33 5.66 1.05
N TRP A 85 6.85 6.29 -0.03
CA TRP A 85 7.23 7.66 -0.40
C TRP A 85 6.51 8.74 0.42
N SER A 86 5.60 8.37 1.33
CA SER A 86 4.95 9.33 2.23
C SER A 86 5.96 10.12 3.06
N ILE A 87 7.13 9.55 3.36
CA ILE A 87 8.22 10.25 4.05
C ILE A 87 8.71 11.50 3.31
N LEU A 88 8.56 11.56 1.99
CA LEU A 88 8.96 12.74 1.21
C LEU A 88 8.11 13.97 1.55
N ALA A 89 6.88 13.79 2.01
CA ALA A 89 6.03 14.88 2.44
C ALA A 89 6.47 15.48 3.79
N ALA A 90 7.40 14.83 4.51
CA ALA A 90 8.01 15.39 5.72
C ALA A 90 8.84 16.67 5.47
N CYS A 91 9.16 16.96 4.21
CA CYS A 91 9.74 18.26 3.84
C CYS A 91 8.76 19.44 4.05
N TRP A 92 7.46 19.17 4.11
CA TRP A 92 6.40 20.20 4.19
C TRP A 92 5.49 20.03 5.40
N LEU A 93 5.39 18.80 5.93
CA LEU A 93 4.44 18.42 6.99
C LEU A 93 5.20 17.69 8.12
N PRO A 94 4.82 17.89 9.39
CA PRO A 94 5.40 17.16 10.53
C PRO A 94 4.89 15.72 10.58
N LEU A 95 5.43 14.85 9.74
CA LEU A 95 5.01 13.45 9.63
C LEU A 95 5.86 12.52 10.50
N PRO A 96 5.27 11.49 11.10
CA PRO A 96 6.02 10.40 11.70
C PRO A 96 6.89 9.66 10.68
N ALA A 97 7.92 8.97 11.16
CA ALA A 97 8.83 8.22 10.31
C ALA A 97 8.12 7.04 9.63
N VAL A 98 8.24 6.98 8.30
CA VAL A 98 7.83 5.86 7.46
C VAL A 98 9.06 5.36 6.73
N PHE A 99 9.25 4.05 6.71
CA PHE A 99 10.39 3.40 6.08
C PHE A 99 9.96 2.59 4.87
N GLY A 100 10.88 2.33 3.96
CA GLY A 100 10.66 1.41 2.85
C GLY A 100 11.34 0.08 3.10
N LEU A 101 10.58 -1.00 3.24
CA LEU A 101 11.13 -2.37 3.22
C LEU A 101 11.03 -2.92 1.80
N LYS A 102 12.18 -3.09 1.14
CA LYS A 102 12.23 -3.59 -0.24
C LYS A 102 11.91 -5.08 -0.27
N GLY A 103 10.89 -5.46 -1.03
CA GLY A 103 10.51 -6.86 -1.26
C GLY A 103 10.76 -7.27 -2.69
N HIS A 104 11.23 -8.53 -2.89
CA HIS A 104 11.51 -9.11 -4.20
C HIS A 104 10.49 -10.18 -4.54
N SER A 105 10.14 -10.27 -5.81
CA SER A 105 9.14 -11.24 -6.28
C SER A 105 9.42 -11.71 -7.70
N LEU A 106 8.89 -12.88 -8.00
CA LEU A 106 8.89 -13.49 -9.32
C LEU A 106 7.45 -13.73 -9.79
N VAL A 107 7.24 -13.63 -11.07
CA VAL A 107 6.00 -14.06 -11.73
C VAL A 107 6.34 -15.14 -12.73
N PHE A 108 5.73 -16.31 -12.57
CA PHE A 108 5.91 -17.48 -13.42
C PHE A 108 4.69 -17.69 -14.33
N ASP A 109 4.92 -18.23 -15.52
CA ASP A 109 3.89 -18.81 -16.37
C ASP A 109 3.73 -20.28 -16.00
N THR A 110 2.74 -20.59 -15.20
CA THR A 110 2.50 -21.95 -14.71
C THR A 110 1.33 -22.63 -15.41
N GLY A 111 0.54 -21.89 -16.17
CA GLY A 111 -0.70 -22.37 -16.76
C GLY A 111 -1.64 -22.93 -15.69
N ALA A 112 -2.34 -24.01 -16.01
CA ALA A 112 -3.24 -24.70 -15.09
C ALA A 112 -2.54 -25.77 -14.21
N LYS A 113 -1.21 -25.80 -14.18
CA LYS A 113 -0.44 -26.83 -13.44
C LYS A 113 -0.44 -26.63 -11.93
N ILE A 114 -0.73 -25.41 -11.46
CA ILE A 114 -0.86 -25.07 -10.04
C ILE A 114 -2.29 -24.55 -9.82
N PRO A 115 -3.04 -25.12 -8.84
CA PRO A 115 -4.37 -24.62 -8.48
C PRO A 115 -4.30 -23.14 -8.05
N ALA A 116 -5.36 -22.36 -8.35
CA ALA A 116 -5.44 -20.94 -7.96
C ALA A 116 -5.80 -20.82 -6.46
N GLU A 117 -4.92 -21.31 -5.61
CA GLU A 117 -5.03 -21.30 -4.15
C GLU A 117 -3.76 -20.70 -3.57
N ALA A 118 -3.90 -19.72 -2.67
CA ALA A 118 -2.74 -19.10 -2.02
C ALA A 118 -2.07 -20.08 -1.05
N ALA A 119 -0.75 -20.09 -1.04
CA ALA A 119 0.05 -20.89 -0.10
C ALA A 119 1.03 -19.99 0.66
N PHE A 120 1.05 -20.16 1.98
CA PHE A 120 1.99 -19.54 2.90
C PHE A 120 2.84 -20.66 3.48
N LEU A 121 4.16 -20.59 3.29
CA LEU A 121 5.07 -21.68 3.57
C LEU A 121 6.19 -21.24 4.49
N GLU A 122 6.83 -22.20 5.13
CA GLU A 122 8.11 -22.04 5.77
C GLU A 122 9.14 -22.86 4.97
N TYR A 123 10.23 -22.23 4.60
CA TYR A 123 11.30 -22.83 3.81
C TYR A 123 12.63 -22.65 4.52
N GLN A 124 13.28 -23.77 4.87
CA GLN A 124 14.62 -23.76 5.45
C GLN A 124 15.68 -23.90 4.36
N GLU A 125 16.51 -22.89 4.23
CA GLU A 125 17.67 -22.93 3.32
C GLU A 125 18.76 -23.86 3.85
N ARG A 126 19.65 -24.29 2.97
CA ARG A 126 20.83 -25.06 3.36
C ARG A 126 21.76 -24.32 4.34
N SER A 127 21.73 -23.01 4.33
CA SER A 127 22.44 -22.13 5.28
C SER A 127 21.89 -22.19 6.69
N GLY A 128 20.69 -22.79 6.89
CA GLY A 128 19.92 -22.76 8.13
C GLY A 128 18.98 -21.58 8.24
N ALA A 129 19.03 -20.62 7.33
CA ALA A 129 18.09 -19.49 7.33
C ALA A 129 16.68 -19.97 6.98
N VAL A 130 15.68 -19.39 7.67
CA VAL A 130 14.26 -19.66 7.43
C VAL A 130 13.66 -18.51 6.63
N LEU A 131 12.99 -18.84 5.54
CA LEU A 131 12.22 -17.93 4.72
C LEU A 131 10.73 -18.28 4.83
N THR A 132 9.88 -17.31 4.62
CA THR A 132 8.41 -17.47 4.62
C THR A 132 7.85 -17.11 3.24
N PRO A 133 8.02 -17.99 2.24
CA PRO A 133 7.54 -17.71 0.91
C PRO A 133 6.00 -17.70 0.86
N GLU A 134 5.50 -16.75 0.10
CA GLU A 134 4.09 -16.61 -0.23
C GLU A 134 3.91 -16.88 -1.72
N LEU A 135 3.01 -17.80 -2.06
CA LEU A 135 2.68 -18.16 -3.42
C LEU A 135 1.22 -17.79 -3.71
N PHE A 136 1.03 -17.05 -4.78
CA PHE A 136 -0.29 -16.64 -5.25
C PHE A 136 -0.50 -17.06 -6.71
N PRO A 137 -0.88 -18.33 -6.96
CA PRO A 137 -1.30 -18.78 -8.27
C PRO A 137 -2.61 -18.07 -8.66
N ARG A 138 -2.70 -17.60 -9.90
CA ARG A 138 -3.82 -16.80 -10.39
C ARG A 138 -4.61 -17.55 -11.44
N THR A 139 -5.85 -17.14 -11.62
CA THR A 139 -6.77 -17.75 -12.63
C THR A 139 -6.35 -17.47 -14.07
N ASP A 140 -5.46 -16.49 -14.30
CA ASP A 140 -4.87 -16.19 -15.61
C ASP A 140 -3.70 -17.12 -15.99
N GLY A 141 -3.37 -18.09 -15.14
CA GLY A 141 -2.28 -19.04 -15.34
C GLY A 141 -0.93 -18.53 -14.88
N THR A 142 -0.85 -17.36 -14.24
CA THR A 142 0.39 -16.88 -13.65
C THR A 142 0.50 -17.27 -12.17
N THR A 143 1.72 -17.45 -11.67
CA THR A 143 2.00 -17.62 -10.24
C THR A 143 2.98 -16.56 -9.77
N TYR A 144 2.54 -15.75 -8.80
CA TYR A 144 3.39 -14.79 -8.12
C TYR A 144 4.01 -15.44 -6.89
N VAL A 145 5.30 -15.21 -6.68
CA VAL A 145 6.04 -15.71 -5.51
C VAL A 145 6.88 -14.60 -4.92
N CYS A 146 6.83 -14.41 -3.60
CA CYS A 146 7.71 -13.51 -2.86
C CYS A 146 8.18 -14.17 -1.56
N ALA A 147 9.38 -13.81 -1.10
CA ALA A 147 9.96 -14.32 0.14
C ALA A 147 11.09 -13.45 0.70
N ILE A 148 11.79 -12.68 -0.14
CA ILE A 148 13.05 -12.02 0.21
C ILE A 148 12.83 -10.51 0.31
N SER A 149 13.20 -9.95 1.45
CA SER A 149 13.18 -8.51 1.70
C SER A 149 14.58 -8.01 2.06
N SER A 150 14.85 -6.73 1.79
CA SER A 150 16.08 -6.03 2.15
C SER A 150 15.80 -4.61 2.62
N GLU A 151 16.69 -4.09 3.47
CA GLU A 151 16.62 -2.73 4.02
C GLU A 151 17.41 -1.73 3.16
N GLU A 152 17.29 -1.83 1.84
CA GLU A 152 17.94 -0.90 0.95
C GLU A 152 17.27 0.50 0.98
N PRO A 153 18.06 1.57 0.80
CA PRO A 153 17.52 2.92 0.79
C PRO A 153 16.41 3.10 -0.27
N LEU A 154 15.34 3.77 0.14
CA LEU A 154 14.24 4.12 -0.75
C LEU A 154 14.71 5.16 -1.80
N PRO A 155 14.65 4.89 -3.11
CA PRO A 155 14.97 5.89 -4.11
C PRO A 155 13.89 6.99 -4.11
N VAL A 156 14.31 8.25 -4.24
CA VAL A 156 13.38 9.39 -4.33
C VAL A 156 12.46 9.26 -5.55
N ASP A 157 13.00 8.75 -6.65
CA ASP A 157 12.25 8.48 -7.88
C ASP A 157 11.80 7.01 -7.90
N PRO A 158 10.49 6.71 -7.81
CA PRO A 158 9.98 5.34 -7.83
C PRO A 158 10.30 4.58 -9.13
N THR A 159 10.59 5.25 -10.22
CA THR A 159 10.98 4.59 -11.48
C THR A 159 12.36 3.93 -11.39
N ARG A 160 13.16 4.29 -10.39
CA ARG A 160 14.49 3.72 -10.14
C ARG A 160 14.47 2.46 -9.26
N VAL A 161 13.29 2.02 -8.83
CA VAL A 161 13.17 0.74 -8.10
C VAL A 161 13.51 -0.40 -9.03
N ALA A 162 14.54 -1.14 -8.69
CA ALA A 162 14.98 -2.32 -9.43
C ALA A 162 15.19 -3.50 -8.49
N PRO A 163 14.96 -4.73 -8.94
CA PRO A 163 15.26 -5.91 -8.15
C PRO A 163 16.76 -6.07 -7.96
N ASP A 164 17.16 -6.55 -6.77
CA ASP A 164 18.53 -6.93 -6.46
C ASP A 164 18.86 -8.27 -7.14
N PRO A 165 19.91 -8.34 -7.96
CA PRO A 165 20.29 -9.59 -8.64
C PRO A 165 20.55 -10.75 -7.69
N GLY A 166 21.19 -10.50 -6.52
CA GLY A 166 21.45 -11.53 -5.53
C GLY A 166 20.18 -12.08 -4.87
N ALA A 167 19.24 -11.18 -4.52
CA ALA A 167 17.94 -11.57 -3.98
C ALA A 167 17.10 -12.34 -5.01
N ILE A 168 17.12 -11.94 -6.28
CA ILE A 168 16.42 -12.63 -7.35
C ILE A 168 17.01 -14.03 -7.58
N ALA A 169 18.33 -14.18 -7.67
CA ALA A 169 18.96 -15.48 -7.84
C ALA A 169 18.63 -16.44 -6.69
N ARG A 170 18.63 -15.93 -5.45
CA ARG A 170 18.25 -16.70 -4.26
C ARG A 170 16.77 -17.13 -4.31
N LEU A 171 15.87 -16.23 -4.74
CA LEU A 171 14.45 -16.51 -4.88
C LEU A 171 14.18 -17.55 -5.98
N GLU A 172 14.89 -17.49 -7.11
CA GLU A 172 14.82 -18.48 -8.19
C GLU A 172 15.29 -19.87 -7.72
N ALA A 173 16.40 -19.92 -7.00
CA ALA A 173 16.92 -21.17 -6.43
C ALA A 173 15.92 -21.80 -5.44
N MET A 174 15.32 -21.00 -4.57
CA MET A 174 14.29 -21.43 -3.65
C MET A 174 13.08 -22.00 -4.41
N CYS A 175 12.52 -21.26 -5.37
CA CYS A 175 11.37 -21.69 -6.15
C CYS A 175 11.63 -23.02 -6.89
N SER A 176 12.83 -23.15 -7.47
CA SER A 176 13.23 -24.36 -8.18
C SER A 176 13.35 -25.59 -7.26
N SER A 177 13.76 -25.39 -6.00
CA SER A 177 13.85 -26.47 -5.02
C SER A 177 12.48 -26.86 -4.43
N MET A 178 11.52 -25.94 -4.39
CA MET A 178 10.20 -26.16 -3.82
C MET A 178 9.26 -26.91 -4.76
N SER A 179 9.36 -26.68 -6.07
CA SER A 179 8.41 -27.25 -7.03
C SER A 179 9.02 -27.51 -8.40
N PRO A 180 8.90 -28.75 -8.95
CA PRO A 180 9.31 -29.03 -10.31
C PRO A 180 8.56 -28.19 -11.37
N VAL A 181 7.33 -27.77 -11.06
CA VAL A 181 6.57 -26.89 -11.93
C VAL A 181 7.23 -25.51 -11.99
N LEU A 182 7.59 -24.93 -10.85
CA LEU A 182 8.28 -23.64 -10.79
C LEU A 182 9.70 -23.72 -11.38
N ALA A 183 10.40 -24.85 -11.17
CA ALA A 183 11.73 -25.08 -11.74
C ALA A 183 11.74 -25.06 -13.28
N SER A 184 10.65 -25.51 -13.91
CA SER A 184 10.51 -25.59 -15.37
C SER A 184 9.68 -24.45 -16.00
N ALA A 185 8.99 -23.65 -15.19
CA ALA A 185 8.15 -22.58 -15.69
C ALA A 185 8.95 -21.39 -16.19
N LYS A 186 8.45 -20.73 -17.22
CA LYS A 186 9.01 -19.46 -17.71
C LYS A 186 8.81 -18.36 -16.68
N ILE A 187 9.86 -17.65 -16.32
CA ILE A 187 9.77 -16.44 -15.51
C ILE A 187 9.35 -15.27 -16.42
N LEU A 188 8.16 -14.72 -16.15
CA LEU A 188 7.59 -13.59 -16.88
C LEU A 188 8.10 -12.25 -16.35
N ALA A 189 8.32 -12.15 -15.04
CA ALA A 189 8.80 -10.92 -14.42
C ALA A 189 9.67 -11.19 -13.19
N ARG A 190 10.69 -10.35 -13.03
CA ARG A 190 11.53 -10.17 -11.83
C ARG A 190 11.26 -8.79 -11.30
N GLN A 191 10.76 -8.69 -10.09
CA GLN A 191 10.21 -7.45 -9.58
C GLN A 191 10.75 -7.12 -8.20
N ALA A 192 10.77 -5.81 -7.88
CA ALA A 192 10.92 -5.32 -6.52
C ALA A 192 9.92 -4.20 -6.26
N CYS A 193 9.51 -4.07 -5.02
CA CYS A 193 8.72 -2.94 -4.53
C CYS A 193 9.11 -2.59 -3.10
N TYR A 194 8.76 -1.40 -2.65
CA TYR A 194 8.93 -1.01 -1.26
C TYR A 194 7.59 -1.06 -0.53
N ARG A 195 7.56 -1.80 0.58
CA ARG A 195 6.43 -1.83 1.50
C ARG A 195 6.59 -0.68 2.49
N PRO A 196 5.54 0.13 2.75
CA PRO A 196 5.59 1.18 3.76
C PRO A 196 5.53 0.54 5.15
N VAL A 197 6.55 0.74 5.96
CA VAL A 197 6.61 0.25 7.33
C VAL A 197 6.83 1.40 8.31
N THR A 198 6.30 1.25 9.51
CA THR A 198 6.45 2.14 10.65
C THR A 198 7.28 1.45 11.72
N ARG A 199 7.73 2.19 12.71
CA ARG A 199 8.59 1.65 13.77
C ARG A 199 7.89 0.56 14.61
N ASP A 200 6.59 0.70 14.83
CA ASP A 200 5.76 -0.21 15.63
C ASP A 200 4.97 -1.22 14.79
N GLY A 201 5.08 -1.15 13.46
CA GLY A 201 4.36 -2.03 12.55
C GLY A 201 2.90 -1.67 12.30
N LEU A 202 2.36 -0.64 12.99
CA LEU A 202 0.98 -0.17 12.79
C LEU A 202 0.92 0.89 11.69
N PRO A 203 -0.14 0.93 10.86
CA PRO A 203 -0.32 1.99 9.88
C PRO A 203 -0.54 3.35 10.55
N LEU A 204 -0.28 4.41 9.81
CA LEU A 204 -0.58 5.79 10.16
C LEU A 204 -1.84 6.20 9.41
N ILE A 205 -2.94 6.43 10.14
CA ILE A 205 -4.24 6.80 9.56
C ILE A 205 -4.84 7.89 10.43
N GLY A 206 -4.96 9.11 9.89
CA GLY A 206 -5.56 10.22 10.64
C GLY A 206 -5.03 11.58 10.26
N PRO A 207 -5.38 12.64 11.03
CA PRO A 207 -4.93 14.00 10.80
C PRO A 207 -3.43 14.16 11.07
N VAL A 208 -2.79 15.06 10.35
CA VAL A 208 -1.39 15.45 10.60
C VAL A 208 -1.36 16.44 11.75
N LEU A 209 -0.55 16.16 12.77
CA LEU A 209 -0.46 16.98 13.97
C LEU A 209 -0.09 18.43 13.64
N GLY A 210 -0.88 19.37 14.19
CA GLY A 210 -0.62 20.80 14.06
C GLY A 210 -0.90 21.40 12.68
N VAL A 211 -1.43 20.63 11.72
CA VAL A 211 -1.75 21.11 10.38
C VAL A 211 -3.18 20.75 10.01
N ALA A 212 -4.11 21.67 10.21
CA ALA A 212 -5.51 21.46 9.85
C ALA A 212 -5.66 21.16 8.35
N GLY A 213 -6.59 20.30 7.98
CA GLY A 213 -6.85 19.91 6.59
C GLY A 213 -5.81 18.96 5.97
N ALA A 214 -4.75 18.59 6.69
CA ALA A 214 -3.80 17.59 6.24
C ALA A 214 -4.02 16.26 6.97
N TYR A 215 -4.01 15.16 6.22
CA TYR A 215 -4.22 13.80 6.71
C TYR A 215 -3.15 12.86 6.11
N ILE A 216 -2.96 11.71 6.75
CA ILE A 216 -2.06 10.65 6.27
C ILE A 216 -2.77 9.31 6.30
N ALA A 217 -2.52 8.47 5.29
CA ALA A 217 -2.96 7.08 5.22
C ALA A 217 -1.86 6.24 4.59
N THR A 218 -1.02 5.59 5.41
CA THR A 218 0.17 4.83 4.96
C THR A 218 0.62 3.82 6.02
N GLY A 219 1.70 3.10 5.74
CA GLY A 219 2.33 2.23 6.74
C GLY A 219 1.75 0.83 6.86
N HIS A 220 0.86 0.41 5.96
CA HIS A 220 0.15 -0.88 6.04
C HIS A 220 1.03 -2.12 5.77
N SER A 221 2.32 -1.95 5.47
CA SER A 221 3.25 -3.05 5.17
C SER A 221 2.70 -4.00 4.09
N VAL A 222 2.56 -5.29 4.39
CA VAL A 222 2.03 -6.32 3.48
C VAL A 222 0.50 -6.31 3.39
N TRP A 223 -0.20 -5.64 4.31
CA TRP A 223 -1.66 -5.66 4.44
C TRP A 223 -2.38 -4.57 3.66
N GLY A 224 -1.64 -3.76 2.89
CA GLY A 224 -2.18 -2.57 2.22
C GLY A 224 -3.35 -2.87 1.28
N ILE A 225 -3.26 -3.91 0.45
CA ILE A 225 -4.34 -4.27 -0.49
C ILE A 225 -5.60 -4.72 0.27
N LEU A 226 -5.44 -5.50 1.35
CA LEU A 226 -6.55 -5.99 2.16
C LEU A 226 -7.27 -4.84 2.87
N ASN A 227 -6.51 -3.93 3.48
CA ASN A 227 -7.04 -2.90 4.36
C ASN A 227 -7.38 -1.57 3.65
N ALA A 228 -6.94 -1.38 2.39
CA ALA A 228 -7.16 -0.11 1.68
C ALA A 228 -8.64 0.30 1.56
N PRO A 229 -9.60 -0.60 1.31
CA PRO A 229 -11.02 -0.21 1.25
C PRO A 229 -11.53 0.34 2.58
N ALA A 230 -11.29 -0.36 3.69
CA ALA A 230 -11.69 0.09 5.02
C ALA A 230 -10.98 1.38 5.44
N THR A 231 -9.67 1.50 5.12
CA THR A 231 -8.92 2.74 5.34
C THR A 231 -9.50 3.91 4.55
N GLY A 232 -9.87 3.68 3.30
CA GLY A 232 -10.48 4.71 2.46
C GLY A 232 -11.83 5.17 2.99
N GLU A 233 -12.68 4.26 3.45
CA GLU A 233 -13.97 4.54 4.06
C GLU A 233 -13.80 5.34 5.36
N ALA A 234 -12.98 4.86 6.28
CA ALA A 234 -12.71 5.54 7.55
C ALA A 234 -12.10 6.95 7.37
N MET A 235 -11.22 7.11 6.37
CA MET A 235 -10.66 8.42 6.02
C MET A 235 -11.71 9.36 5.45
N ALA A 236 -12.64 8.86 4.64
CA ALA A 236 -13.73 9.67 4.10
C ALA A 236 -14.67 10.16 5.22
N GLU A 237 -15.06 9.26 6.13
CA GLU A 237 -15.86 9.61 7.32
C GLU A 237 -15.12 10.64 8.20
N LEU A 238 -13.85 10.41 8.49
CA LEU A 238 -13.05 11.33 9.30
C LEU A 238 -12.94 12.72 8.69
N ILE A 239 -12.81 12.82 7.37
CA ILE A 239 -12.69 14.12 6.66
C ILE A 239 -14.05 14.83 6.57
N VAL A 240 -15.13 14.11 6.34
CA VAL A 240 -16.47 14.68 6.10
C VAL A 240 -17.19 14.94 7.41
N ASP A 241 -17.19 13.96 8.32
CA ASP A 241 -17.97 13.97 9.55
C ASP A 241 -17.15 14.37 10.79
N GLY A 242 -15.81 14.45 10.63
CA GLY A 242 -14.86 14.75 11.71
C GLY A 242 -14.54 13.54 12.60
N THR A 243 -15.14 12.39 12.34
CA THR A 243 -14.89 11.13 13.07
C THR A 243 -15.11 9.93 12.16
N ALA A 244 -14.34 8.86 12.35
CA ALA A 244 -14.56 7.59 11.68
C ALA A 244 -15.57 6.76 12.48
N HIS A 245 -16.54 6.16 11.79
CA HIS A 245 -17.62 5.35 12.38
C HIS A 245 -17.43 3.87 12.09
N THR A 246 -16.85 3.54 10.93
CA THR A 246 -16.66 2.16 10.46
C THR A 246 -15.58 1.43 11.25
N VAL A 247 -14.54 2.16 11.71
CA VAL A 247 -13.42 1.59 12.48
C VAL A 247 -12.87 2.60 13.48
N ASN A 248 -12.43 2.11 14.65
CA ASN A 248 -11.70 2.94 15.60
C ASN A 248 -10.28 3.20 15.07
N LEU A 249 -9.94 4.47 14.83
CA LEU A 249 -8.63 4.89 14.33
C LEU A 249 -7.64 5.28 15.44
N GLU A 250 -7.99 5.17 16.71
CA GLU A 250 -7.16 5.62 17.82
C GLU A 250 -5.77 4.99 17.80
N ALA A 251 -5.68 3.66 17.62
CA ALA A 251 -4.40 2.95 17.55
C ALA A 251 -3.53 3.36 16.33
N PHE A 252 -4.10 3.98 15.33
CA PHE A 252 -3.44 4.35 14.07
C PHE A 252 -3.12 5.84 13.98
N HIS A 253 -3.48 6.61 15.01
CA HIS A 253 -3.33 8.06 15.01
C HIS A 253 -1.86 8.48 14.93
N PRO A 254 -1.48 9.39 14.00
CA PRO A 254 -0.07 9.70 13.73
C PRO A 254 0.64 10.51 14.83
N ASP A 255 -0.07 11.10 15.78
CA ASP A 255 0.52 11.89 16.88
C ASP A 255 0.87 11.05 18.12
N GLN A 256 0.43 9.79 18.19
CA GLN A 256 0.81 8.90 19.28
C GLN A 256 2.23 8.36 19.09
N ASP A 257 2.96 8.18 20.16
CA ASP A 257 4.20 7.43 20.12
C ASP A 257 3.95 5.94 19.83
N ALA A 258 4.99 5.24 19.36
CA ALA A 258 4.87 3.83 18.98
C ALA A 258 4.42 2.94 20.16
N ALA A 259 4.79 3.27 21.39
CA ALA A 259 4.41 2.51 22.59
C ALA A 259 2.92 2.70 22.93
N SER A 260 2.41 3.93 22.78
CA SER A 260 1.00 4.24 23.02
C SER A 260 0.09 3.58 21.98
N ARG A 261 0.48 3.61 20.71
CA ARG A 261 -0.26 2.96 19.61
C ARG A 261 -0.34 1.44 19.79
N SER A 262 0.76 0.80 20.17
CA SER A 262 0.78 -0.65 20.43
C SER A 262 -0.14 -1.07 21.57
N ARG A 263 -0.26 -0.26 22.64
CA ARG A 263 -1.19 -0.54 23.75
C ARG A 263 -2.64 -0.43 23.29
N ALA A 264 -3.00 0.65 22.59
CA ALA A 264 -4.35 0.85 22.07
C ALA A 264 -4.79 -0.28 21.10
N ALA A 265 -3.86 -0.87 20.35
CA ALA A 265 -4.14 -2.01 19.47
C ALA A 265 -4.37 -3.34 20.21
N THR A 266 -3.83 -3.48 21.44
CA THR A 266 -3.97 -4.71 22.25
C THR A 266 -5.27 -4.71 23.05
N ASP A 267 -5.85 -3.54 23.30
CA ASP A 267 -7.07 -3.36 24.09
C ASP A 267 -8.36 -3.43 23.24
N GLN A 268 -8.27 -3.72 21.96
CA GLN A 268 -9.38 -3.92 21.02
C GLN A 268 -9.55 -5.39 20.64
#